data_e0bcc26737dde74dc5c1f3c7368a4cd5
#
_entry.id   e0bcc26737dde74dc5c1f3c7368a4cd5
#
_cell.length_a   1.000
_cell.length_b   1.000
_cell.length_c   1.000
_cell.angle_alpha   90.00
_cell.angle_beta   90.00
_cell.angle_gamma   90.00
#
_symmetry.space_group_name_H-M   'P 1'
#
loop_
_entity.id
_entity.type
_entity.pdbx_description
1 polymer ?
#
loop_
_entity_poly.entity_id
_entity_poly.type
_entity_poly.pdbx_seq_one_letter_code
_entity_poly.pdbx_strand_id
1 'polypeptide(L)'
;MNRKLTQTVFMGICCMLLLGACSSLPSEPREKLSFNEGWLFSLMDDSLAARPEFVDSGWRKLNLPHDWAIEGDFSQDNPSGTGGGALPGGIGWYRKTFVAENKDKGKHFRIEFDGVYMNSEVFINGTCLGKRPYGYISFSYDLTPYLKWGEKNVIAVRVDNAEQPNSRWYSGCGIYRNVWLLKTGDVRVAEWGTYVTTEKVDRQGAFLNLVTTLENTGKQNDDVIVRSVLKDAEGKEVAQVESPASAVAEKSVEIAQKLQVASPQLWNVERPYLYSLVTEVVKDGQCIDRYVTPVGIRTFSFDAAKGFVLNGKPTKINGVCMHHDLGCLGAAVNVRAMERQLQMLKEMGCNGIRCSHNPPAPEWLDLCDRMGFIVMDEAFDMWRKKKTAYDYSLYFNEWHERDLHDFILRDRNHPSVFMWSIGNEVLEQWSDCLLYTSDAADDL
;
A
#
# COMPACT_ATOMS: atom_id res chain seq x y z
N MET A 1 -42.22 17.33 -74.95
CA MET A 1 -43.13 18.21 -74.19
C MET A 1 -43.15 17.82 -72.77
N ASN A 2 -42.33 18.48 -71.96
CA ASN A 2 -41.97 18.09 -70.59
C ASN A 2 -42.83 18.83 -69.56
N ARG A 3 -43.45 18.06 -68.65
CA ARG A 3 -44.01 18.62 -67.41
C ARG A 3 -43.18 18.19 -66.26
N LYS A 4 -42.53 19.15 -65.56
CA LYS A 4 -41.84 19.01 -64.34
C LYS A 4 -42.87 19.07 -63.18
N LEU A 5 -42.94 18.01 -62.35
CA LEU A 5 -43.67 18.03 -61.12
C LEU A 5 -42.71 18.46 -60.02
N THR A 6 -43.04 19.53 -59.34
CA THR A 6 -42.34 20.04 -58.15
C THR A 6 -42.96 19.39 -56.90
N GLN A 7 -42.22 18.57 -56.21
CA GLN A 7 -42.61 18.07 -54.86
C GLN A 7 -41.97 18.96 -53.80
N THR A 8 -42.80 19.62 -53.03
CA THR A 8 -42.43 20.41 -51.85
C THR A 8 -42.38 19.44 -50.67
N VAL A 9 -41.16 19.21 -50.12
CA VAL A 9 -40.97 18.44 -48.91
C VAL A 9 -41.09 19.39 -47.72
N PHE A 10 -42.10 19.20 -46.90
CA PHE A 10 -42.24 19.79 -45.56
C PHE A 10 -41.30 19.09 -44.59
N MET A 11 -40.28 19.77 -44.15
CA MET A 11 -39.35 19.28 -43.16
C MET A 11 -39.80 19.78 -41.78
N GLY A 12 -40.54 18.89 -41.08
CA GLY A 12 -40.94 19.15 -39.71
C GLY A 12 -39.73 18.95 -38.77
N ILE A 13 -39.26 20.04 -38.19
CA ILE A 13 -38.22 20.03 -37.14
C ILE A 13 -38.87 19.59 -35.85
N CYS A 14 -38.68 18.33 -35.50
CA CYS A 14 -39.03 17.80 -34.16
C CYS A 14 -37.84 18.08 -33.23
N CYS A 15 -37.84 19.20 -32.50
CA CYS A 15 -36.92 19.47 -31.40
C CYS A 15 -37.24 18.51 -30.26
N MET A 16 -36.60 17.32 -30.22
CA MET A 16 -36.52 16.54 -29.03
C MET A 16 -35.55 17.20 -28.03
N LEU A 17 -36.11 17.86 -27.05
CA LEU A 17 -35.41 18.23 -25.83
C LEU A 17 -34.96 16.93 -25.11
N LEU A 18 -33.75 16.49 -25.40
CA LEU A 18 -33.02 15.55 -24.54
C LEU A 18 -32.67 16.27 -23.26
N LEU A 19 -33.56 16.21 -22.30
CA LEU A 19 -33.23 16.42 -20.89
C LEU A 19 -32.28 15.30 -20.49
N GLY A 20 -30.99 15.56 -20.67
CA GLY A 20 -29.93 14.74 -20.10
C GLY A 20 -30.05 14.79 -18.58
N ALA A 21 -30.76 13.83 -18.00
CA ALA A 21 -30.61 13.54 -16.58
C ALA A 21 -29.16 13.14 -16.38
N CYS A 22 -28.31 14.04 -15.91
CA CYS A 22 -27.06 13.71 -15.24
C CYS A 22 -27.46 12.92 -13.99
N SER A 23 -27.72 11.62 -14.13
CA SER A 23 -27.66 10.73 -13.01
C SER A 23 -26.22 10.71 -12.54
N SER A 24 -25.90 11.45 -11.49
CA SER A 24 -24.66 11.25 -10.76
C SER A 24 -24.62 9.76 -10.41
N LEU A 25 -23.60 9.06 -10.92
CA LEU A 25 -23.33 7.70 -10.48
C LEU A 25 -23.29 7.74 -8.95
N PRO A 26 -23.92 6.76 -8.27
CA PRO A 26 -23.85 6.70 -6.82
C PRO A 26 -22.37 6.72 -6.43
N SER A 27 -22.00 7.58 -5.48
CA SER A 27 -20.62 7.65 -5.01
C SER A 27 -20.23 6.27 -4.47
N GLU A 28 -19.05 5.78 -4.88
CA GLU A 28 -18.51 4.55 -4.30
C GLU A 28 -18.44 4.70 -2.78
N PRO A 29 -18.84 3.67 -2.03
CA PRO A 29 -18.88 3.74 -0.57
C PRO A 29 -17.49 3.96 0.05
N ARG A 30 -16.43 3.46 -0.62
CA ARG A 30 -15.02 3.73 -0.33
C ARG A 30 -14.36 4.36 -1.53
N GLU A 31 -13.69 5.48 -1.35
CA GLU A 31 -12.88 6.12 -2.39
C GLU A 31 -11.41 6.09 -1.97
N LYS A 32 -10.53 5.46 -2.78
CA LYS A 32 -9.06 5.58 -2.66
C LYS A 32 -8.55 6.39 -3.84
N LEU A 33 -8.17 7.63 -3.58
CA LEU A 33 -7.79 8.61 -4.60
C LEU A 33 -6.28 8.82 -4.58
N SER A 34 -5.65 8.84 -5.76
CA SER A 34 -4.25 9.28 -5.87
C SER A 34 -4.11 10.71 -5.39
N PHE A 35 -3.16 10.93 -4.49
CA PHE A 35 -2.87 12.25 -3.94
C PHE A 35 -1.49 12.78 -4.39
N ASN A 36 -0.92 12.16 -5.43
CA ASN A 36 0.45 12.39 -5.90
C ASN A 36 0.66 13.71 -6.62
N GLU A 37 -0.35 14.29 -7.25
CA GLU A 37 -0.18 15.44 -8.13
C GLU A 37 -0.12 16.77 -7.38
N GLY A 38 0.66 17.71 -7.91
CA GLY A 38 0.61 19.12 -7.54
C GLY A 38 1.13 19.46 -6.15
N TRP A 39 2.15 18.77 -5.68
CA TRP A 39 2.88 19.14 -4.49
C TRP A 39 3.86 20.29 -4.75
N LEU A 40 4.10 21.09 -3.73
CA LEU A 40 5.18 22.07 -3.66
C LEU A 40 6.30 21.50 -2.82
N PHE A 41 7.55 21.68 -3.26
CA PHE A 41 8.73 21.13 -2.60
C PHE A 41 9.81 22.21 -2.44
N SER A 42 10.51 22.19 -1.30
CA SER A 42 11.71 22.95 -1.06
C SER A 42 12.68 22.18 -0.17
N LEU A 43 13.95 22.21 -0.54
CA LEU A 43 15.04 21.65 0.27
C LEU A 43 15.48 22.74 1.26
N MET A 44 14.97 22.67 2.48
CA MET A 44 15.19 23.65 3.55
C MET A 44 14.80 23.06 4.90
N ASP A 45 15.27 23.68 5.99
CA ASP A 45 14.80 23.36 7.35
C ASP A 45 14.20 24.60 8.01
N ASP A 46 12.91 24.83 7.78
CA ASP A 46 12.13 25.89 8.43
C ASP A 46 10.80 25.31 8.96
N SER A 47 10.70 25.18 10.27
CA SER A 47 9.52 24.63 10.93
C SER A 47 8.24 25.44 10.71
N LEU A 48 8.36 26.72 10.30
CA LEU A 48 7.20 27.55 9.93
C LEU A 48 6.47 27.00 8.70
N ALA A 49 7.14 26.19 7.88
CA ALA A 49 6.55 25.52 6.72
C ALA A 49 5.39 24.58 7.08
N ALA A 50 5.25 24.18 8.35
CA ALA A 50 4.09 23.45 8.84
C ALA A 50 2.81 24.30 8.86
N ARG A 51 2.91 25.62 8.94
CA ARG A 51 1.79 26.55 9.14
C ARG A 51 1.01 26.80 7.84
N PRO A 52 -0.31 26.90 7.87
CA PRO A 52 -1.12 27.17 6.67
C PRO A 52 -0.77 28.49 5.98
N GLU A 53 -0.44 29.53 6.76
CA GLU A 53 -0.13 30.88 6.29
C GLU A 53 1.29 31.04 5.74
N PHE A 54 2.12 30.01 5.80
CA PHE A 54 3.48 30.04 5.26
C PHE A 54 3.48 30.34 3.77
N VAL A 55 4.35 31.25 3.33
CA VAL A 55 4.46 31.68 1.94
C VAL A 55 5.34 30.70 1.17
N ASP A 56 4.71 29.88 0.35
CA ASP A 56 5.37 28.82 -0.45
C ASP A 56 5.39 29.11 -1.96
N SER A 57 5.12 30.35 -2.36
CA SER A 57 5.02 30.74 -3.78
C SER A 57 6.32 30.57 -4.57
N GLY A 58 7.47 30.52 -3.88
CA GLY A 58 8.78 30.26 -4.50
C GLY A 58 9.17 28.78 -4.57
N TRP A 59 8.31 27.87 -4.07
CA TRP A 59 8.63 26.46 -4.03
C TRP A 59 8.39 25.79 -5.41
N ARG A 60 9.19 24.77 -5.68
CA ARG A 60 9.07 23.99 -6.92
C ARG A 60 7.81 23.13 -6.90
N LYS A 61 7.02 23.22 -7.95
CA LYS A 61 5.89 22.34 -8.15
C LYS A 61 6.34 21.01 -8.75
N LEU A 62 5.90 19.89 -8.18
CA LEU A 62 6.22 18.54 -8.64
C LEU A 62 5.08 17.56 -8.36
N ASN A 63 5.23 16.36 -8.89
CA ASN A 63 4.37 15.21 -8.59
C ASN A 63 5.18 14.16 -7.84
N LEU A 64 4.49 13.38 -7.00
CA LEU A 64 5.03 12.20 -6.32
C LEU A 64 4.86 10.97 -7.21
N PRO A 65 5.64 9.92 -7.02
CA PRO A 65 6.80 9.79 -6.11
C PRO A 65 7.98 10.69 -6.48
N HIS A 66 8.75 11.11 -5.48
CA HIS A 66 9.87 12.04 -5.67
C HIS A 66 11.05 11.68 -4.77
N ASP A 67 12.24 11.65 -5.36
CA ASP A 67 13.51 11.41 -4.69
C ASP A 67 14.46 12.56 -5.05
N TRP A 68 14.70 13.49 -4.11
CA TRP A 68 15.56 14.65 -4.41
C TRP A 68 17.04 14.33 -4.43
N ALA A 69 17.49 13.19 -3.86
CA ALA A 69 18.90 12.86 -3.81
C ALA A 69 19.49 12.69 -5.21
N ILE A 70 18.75 12.05 -6.15
CA ILE A 70 19.21 11.85 -7.53
C ILE A 70 19.26 13.11 -8.37
N GLU A 71 18.73 14.23 -7.87
CA GLU A 71 18.79 15.52 -8.54
C GLU A 71 20.07 16.28 -8.21
N GLY A 72 20.81 15.82 -7.21
CA GLY A 72 22.08 16.40 -6.78
C GLY A 72 23.30 15.75 -7.44
N ASP A 73 24.44 16.39 -7.27
CA ASP A 73 25.69 15.92 -7.84
C ASP A 73 26.32 14.80 -6.98
N PHE A 74 26.93 13.82 -7.65
CA PHE A 74 27.78 12.83 -6.99
C PHE A 74 29.05 13.51 -6.44
N SER A 75 29.31 13.32 -5.14
CA SER A 75 30.51 13.82 -4.50
C SER A 75 30.98 12.88 -3.40
N GLN A 76 32.29 12.73 -3.26
CA GLN A 76 32.88 12.01 -2.13
C GLN A 76 32.67 12.75 -0.78
N ASP A 77 32.35 14.04 -0.84
CA ASP A 77 32.05 14.85 0.33
C ASP A 77 30.63 14.72 0.83
N ASN A 78 29.75 14.06 0.04
CA ASN A 78 28.38 13.80 0.47
C ASN A 78 28.33 12.80 1.64
N PRO A 79 27.54 13.09 2.69
CA PRO A 79 27.54 12.32 3.93
C PRO A 79 27.05 10.88 3.77
N SER A 80 26.33 10.56 2.69
CA SER A 80 25.88 9.20 2.37
C SER A 80 27.03 8.22 2.10
N GLY A 81 28.20 8.73 1.71
CA GLY A 81 29.35 7.92 1.34
C GLY A 81 29.08 7.00 0.16
N THR A 82 30.03 6.12 -0.14
CA THR A 82 29.89 5.17 -1.27
C THR A 82 28.75 4.18 -1.09
N GLY A 83 28.48 3.75 0.14
CA GLY A 83 27.37 2.83 0.45
C GLY A 83 26.00 3.44 0.16
N GLY A 84 25.82 4.73 0.37
CA GLY A 84 24.59 5.47 0.06
C GLY A 84 24.58 6.11 -1.33
N GLY A 85 25.53 5.75 -2.21
CA GLY A 85 25.58 6.23 -3.60
C GLY A 85 26.29 7.56 -3.78
N ALA A 86 26.97 8.11 -2.75
CA ALA A 86 27.65 9.40 -2.79
C ALA A 86 26.76 10.57 -3.26
N LEU A 87 25.47 10.50 -2.97
CA LEU A 87 24.47 11.51 -3.29
C LEU A 87 24.09 12.32 -2.03
N PRO A 88 23.57 13.56 -2.19
CA PRO A 88 23.24 14.41 -1.07
C PRO A 88 22.05 13.89 -0.26
N GLY A 89 22.02 14.22 1.02
CA GLY A 89 20.88 14.06 1.92
C GLY A 89 20.14 15.38 2.12
N GLY A 90 19.84 15.69 3.39
CA GLY A 90 19.27 16.98 3.80
C GLY A 90 17.86 16.89 4.35
N ILE A 91 17.24 18.05 4.53
CA ILE A 91 15.87 18.18 5.01
C ILE A 91 15.01 18.80 3.91
N GLY A 92 13.92 18.13 3.56
CA GLY A 92 13.00 18.60 2.56
C GLY A 92 11.57 18.76 3.11
N TRP A 93 10.89 19.79 2.65
CA TRP A 93 9.50 20.03 2.94
C TRP A 93 8.64 19.90 1.69
N TYR A 94 7.52 19.22 1.87
CA TYR A 94 6.46 19.09 0.88
C TYR A 94 5.20 19.74 1.39
N ARG A 95 4.49 20.47 0.52
CA ARG A 95 3.22 21.09 0.86
C ARG A 95 2.20 20.87 -0.24
N LYS A 96 0.96 20.65 0.16
CA LYS A 96 -0.16 20.53 -0.79
C LYS A 96 -1.41 21.14 -0.20
N THR A 97 -2.07 21.99 -0.99
CA THR A 97 -3.39 22.53 -0.67
C THR A 97 -4.49 21.73 -1.36
N PHE A 98 -5.54 21.40 -0.64
CA PHE A 98 -6.73 20.72 -1.17
C PHE A 98 -8.00 21.24 -0.51
N VAL A 99 -9.15 20.94 -1.11
CA VAL A 99 -10.48 21.28 -0.55
C VAL A 99 -11.19 20.00 -0.14
N ALA A 100 -11.63 19.92 1.11
CA ALA A 100 -12.56 18.91 1.58
C ALA A 100 -13.97 19.39 1.25
N GLU A 101 -14.60 18.78 0.26
CA GLU A 101 -15.88 19.23 -0.26
C GLU A 101 -17.01 19.09 0.77
N ASN A 102 -17.93 20.06 0.84
CA ASN A 102 -19.07 20.02 1.74
C ASN A 102 -19.98 18.80 1.56
N LYS A 103 -20.07 18.26 0.33
CA LYS A 103 -20.82 17.04 0.04
C LYS A 103 -20.29 15.78 0.73
N ASP A 104 -19.00 15.79 1.10
CA ASP A 104 -18.32 14.68 1.79
C ASP A 104 -18.33 14.85 3.31
N LYS A 105 -18.98 15.89 3.83
CA LYS A 105 -19.13 16.11 5.26
C LYS A 105 -19.88 14.94 5.90
N GLY A 106 -19.25 14.34 6.92
CA GLY A 106 -19.72 13.09 7.54
C GLY A 106 -19.02 11.84 7.03
N LYS A 107 -18.16 11.93 6.00
CA LYS A 107 -17.21 10.87 5.67
C LYS A 107 -15.95 10.99 6.52
N HIS A 108 -15.30 9.87 6.71
CA HIS A 108 -13.97 9.76 7.33
C HIS A 108 -12.90 9.93 6.28
N PHE A 109 -11.93 10.81 6.53
CA PHE A 109 -10.83 11.12 5.63
C PHE A 109 -9.51 10.65 6.23
N ARG A 110 -8.75 9.85 5.50
CA ARG A 110 -7.43 9.37 5.90
C ARG A 110 -6.42 9.65 4.78
N ILE A 111 -5.22 10.10 5.14
CA ILE A 111 -4.09 10.18 4.23
C ILE A 111 -3.16 8.98 4.50
N GLU A 112 -2.78 8.26 3.44
CA GLU A 112 -1.89 7.11 3.48
C GLU A 112 -0.64 7.41 2.68
N PHE A 113 0.52 7.13 3.26
CA PHE A 113 1.84 7.21 2.62
C PHE A 113 2.40 5.80 2.49
N ASP A 114 2.74 5.37 1.28
CA ASP A 114 3.34 4.06 1.06
C ASP A 114 4.82 3.99 1.48
N GLY A 115 5.46 5.14 1.66
CA GLY A 115 6.82 5.27 2.19
C GLY A 115 7.40 6.67 2.02
N VAL A 116 8.09 7.13 3.06
CA VAL A 116 8.77 8.44 3.11
C VAL A 116 10.15 8.26 3.74
N TYR A 117 11.22 8.48 3.01
CA TYR A 117 12.57 8.26 3.52
C TYR A 117 13.24 9.58 3.87
N MET A 118 13.50 9.84 5.16
CA MET A 118 13.09 9.17 6.40
C MET A 118 12.68 10.22 7.46
N ASN A 119 12.41 9.77 8.71
CA ASN A 119 12.05 10.67 9.81
C ASN A 119 10.94 11.65 9.45
N SER A 120 9.90 11.18 8.77
CA SER A 120 8.81 12.04 8.31
C SER A 120 7.97 12.58 9.47
N GLU A 121 7.60 13.84 9.38
CA GLU A 121 6.60 14.49 10.23
C GLU A 121 5.49 15.04 9.34
N VAL A 122 4.23 14.71 9.64
CA VAL A 122 3.09 15.09 8.83
C VAL A 122 2.19 16.06 9.60
N PHE A 123 1.77 17.11 8.90
CA PHE A 123 0.95 18.19 9.48
C PHE A 123 -0.29 18.41 8.62
N ILE A 124 -1.42 18.69 9.27
CA ILE A 124 -2.64 19.19 8.65
C ILE A 124 -3.00 20.54 9.27
N ASN A 125 -3.14 21.58 8.45
CA ASN A 125 -3.52 22.92 8.91
C ASN A 125 -2.66 23.44 10.10
N GLY A 126 -1.37 23.06 10.13
CA GLY A 126 -0.43 23.42 11.19
C GLY A 126 -0.41 22.48 12.40
N THR A 127 -1.33 21.53 12.48
CA THR A 127 -1.37 20.52 13.55
C THR A 127 -0.54 19.31 13.15
N CYS A 128 0.43 18.91 14.00
CA CYS A 128 1.23 17.70 13.78
C CYS A 128 0.36 16.46 14.01
N LEU A 129 0.30 15.58 13.01
CA LEU A 129 -0.41 14.29 13.08
C LEU A 129 0.46 13.19 13.66
N GLY A 130 1.76 13.29 13.47
CA GLY A 130 2.71 12.32 14.01
C GLY A 130 4.02 12.29 13.24
N LYS A 131 4.92 11.43 13.73
CA LYS A 131 6.24 11.13 13.17
C LYS A 131 6.32 9.67 12.78
N ARG A 132 7.07 9.38 11.71
CA ARG A 132 7.45 8.01 11.32
C ARG A 132 8.92 7.99 10.93
N PRO A 133 9.80 7.38 11.74
CA PRO A 133 11.23 7.37 11.45
C PRO A 133 11.61 6.33 10.39
N TYR A 134 10.96 5.15 10.34
CA TYR A 134 11.29 4.09 9.40
C TYR A 134 10.76 4.41 8.02
N GLY A 135 11.67 4.59 7.07
CA GLY A 135 11.35 5.11 5.74
C GLY A 135 10.71 4.11 4.78
N TYR A 136 10.64 2.81 5.11
CA TYR A 136 10.25 1.75 4.18
C TYR A 136 8.84 1.20 4.42
N ILE A 137 8.17 1.63 5.50
CA ILE A 137 6.84 1.13 5.84
C ILE A 137 5.75 2.11 5.44
N SER A 138 4.58 1.58 5.07
CA SER A 138 3.39 2.38 4.84
C SER A 138 2.77 2.80 6.16
N PHE A 139 2.18 3.98 6.20
CA PHE A 139 1.53 4.52 7.38
C PHE A 139 0.43 5.51 6.99
N SER A 140 -0.50 5.74 7.90
CA SER A 140 -1.62 6.64 7.65
C SER A 140 -1.97 7.52 8.85
N TYR A 141 -2.70 8.61 8.56
CA TYR A 141 -3.24 9.52 9.57
C TYR A 141 -4.69 9.90 9.26
N ASP A 142 -5.49 10.00 10.32
CA ASP A 142 -6.84 10.54 10.25
C ASP A 142 -6.81 12.07 10.10
N LEU A 143 -7.41 12.55 9.04
CA LEU A 143 -7.54 13.99 8.76
C LEU A 143 -8.86 14.58 9.28
N THR A 144 -9.87 13.72 9.47
CA THR A 144 -11.28 14.13 9.72
C THR A 144 -11.46 15.21 10.79
N PRO A 145 -10.81 15.09 11.99
CA PRO A 145 -10.99 16.07 13.06
C PRO A 145 -10.43 17.46 12.76
N TYR A 146 -9.54 17.56 11.75
CA TYR A 146 -8.79 18.77 11.44
C TYR A 146 -9.26 19.49 10.19
N LEU A 147 -10.22 18.88 9.43
CA LEU A 147 -10.66 19.42 8.15
C LEU A 147 -11.53 20.66 8.29
N LYS A 148 -11.22 21.65 7.47
CA LYS A 148 -12.06 22.83 7.20
C LYS A 148 -12.91 22.52 5.97
N TRP A 149 -14.19 22.24 6.19
CA TRP A 149 -15.10 21.81 5.13
C TRP A 149 -15.47 22.96 4.19
N GLY A 150 -15.37 22.74 2.89
CA GLY A 150 -15.61 23.75 1.86
C GLY A 150 -14.52 24.80 1.74
N GLU A 151 -13.44 24.67 2.52
CA GLU A 151 -12.31 25.59 2.55
C GLU A 151 -11.00 24.90 2.16
N LYS A 152 -9.97 25.71 2.00
CA LYS A 152 -8.60 25.21 1.76
C LYS A 152 -8.04 24.57 3.02
N ASN A 153 -7.52 23.36 2.86
CA ASN A 153 -6.72 22.64 3.84
C ASN A 153 -5.30 22.47 3.30
N VAL A 154 -4.32 22.50 4.19
CA VAL A 154 -2.91 22.37 3.84
C VAL A 154 -2.34 21.15 4.53
N ILE A 155 -1.84 20.19 3.75
CA ILE A 155 -0.94 19.14 4.22
C ILE A 155 0.49 19.64 4.05
N ALA A 156 1.31 19.50 5.10
CA ALA A 156 2.74 19.70 5.05
C ALA A 156 3.46 18.46 5.57
N VAL A 157 4.57 18.09 4.93
CA VAL A 157 5.40 16.94 5.31
C VAL A 157 6.84 17.38 5.37
N ARG A 158 7.45 17.24 6.55
CA ARG A 158 8.88 17.38 6.75
C ARG A 158 9.53 16.01 6.61
N VAL A 159 10.60 15.93 5.83
CA VAL A 159 11.38 14.70 5.65
C VAL A 159 12.83 15.02 6.00
N ASP A 160 13.37 14.28 6.96
CA ASP A 160 14.72 14.54 7.47
C ASP A 160 15.63 13.32 7.19
N ASN A 161 16.47 13.48 6.16
CA ASN A 161 17.54 12.54 5.80
C ASN A 161 18.91 13.26 5.81
N ALA A 162 19.12 14.17 6.77
CA ALA A 162 20.37 14.92 6.88
C ALA A 162 21.50 14.09 7.50
N GLU A 163 21.19 13.29 8.53
CA GLU A 163 22.20 12.46 9.21
C GLU A 163 22.45 11.16 8.44
N GLN A 164 23.68 11.00 7.96
CA GLN A 164 24.13 9.87 7.16
C GLN A 164 25.58 9.47 7.54
N PRO A 165 26.02 8.22 7.24
CA PRO A 165 25.27 7.15 6.58
C PRO A 165 24.24 6.52 7.52
N ASN A 166 23.04 6.25 7.00
CA ASN A 166 21.96 5.60 7.74
C ASN A 166 21.48 4.29 7.09
N SER A 167 22.09 3.92 5.98
CA SER A 167 21.95 2.60 5.35
C SER A 167 23.27 2.20 4.68
N ARG A 168 23.33 0.96 4.17
CA ARG A 168 24.48 0.41 3.46
C ARG A 168 24.26 0.32 1.95
N TRP A 169 23.18 0.89 1.47
CA TRP A 169 22.78 0.96 0.05
C TRP A 169 22.08 2.30 -0.20
N TYR A 170 21.87 2.63 -1.47
CA TYR A 170 21.13 3.82 -1.84
C TYR A 170 19.65 3.71 -1.42
N SER A 171 19.19 4.60 -0.57
CA SER A 171 17.84 4.59 0.00
C SER A 171 16.92 5.67 -0.55
N GLY A 172 17.49 6.70 -1.21
CA GLY A 172 16.74 7.84 -1.69
C GLY A 172 16.39 8.86 -0.59
N CYS A 173 15.68 9.91 -0.96
CA CYS A 173 15.25 10.99 -0.07
C CYS A 173 13.88 11.52 -0.50
N GLY A 174 12.94 11.62 0.42
CA GLY A 174 11.66 12.27 0.15
C GLY A 174 10.43 11.36 0.23
N ILE A 175 9.33 11.84 -0.31
CA ILE A 175 8.11 11.04 -0.48
C ILE A 175 8.29 10.20 -1.76
N TYR A 176 9.02 9.12 -1.62
CA TYR A 176 9.49 8.31 -2.76
C TYR A 176 8.53 7.21 -3.19
N ARG A 177 7.42 7.02 -2.46
CA ARG A 177 6.32 6.13 -2.78
C ARG A 177 5.00 6.91 -2.93
N ASN A 178 3.93 6.24 -3.29
CA ASN A 178 2.64 6.88 -3.53
C ASN A 178 2.01 7.45 -2.24
N VAL A 179 1.16 8.45 -2.44
CA VAL A 179 0.29 9.02 -1.40
C VAL A 179 -1.15 8.91 -1.84
N TRP A 180 -2.01 8.49 -0.93
CA TRP A 180 -3.43 8.25 -1.18
C TRP A 180 -4.29 9.06 -0.23
N LEU A 181 -5.45 9.50 -0.71
CA LEU A 181 -6.51 10.06 0.09
C LEU A 181 -7.69 9.09 0.09
N LEU A 182 -8.01 8.56 1.28
CA LEU A 182 -9.13 7.64 1.46
C LEU A 182 -10.32 8.40 2.03
N LYS A 183 -11.52 8.07 1.52
CA LYS A 183 -12.79 8.56 2.05
C LYS A 183 -13.70 7.36 2.28
N THR A 184 -14.23 7.23 3.48
CA THR A 184 -15.10 6.11 3.89
C THR A 184 -16.23 6.61 4.79
N GLY A 185 -17.19 5.73 5.11
CA GLY A 185 -18.11 5.92 6.21
C GLY A 185 -17.46 5.63 7.56
N ASP A 186 -18.23 5.81 8.64
CA ASP A 186 -17.76 5.50 9.99
C ASP A 186 -17.53 4.01 10.20
N VAL A 187 -18.43 3.16 9.67
CA VAL A 187 -18.29 1.70 9.70
C VAL A 187 -17.68 1.23 8.39
N ARG A 188 -16.53 0.59 8.50
CA ARG A 188 -15.73 0.17 7.34
C ARG A 188 -14.85 -1.03 7.64
N VAL A 189 -14.34 -1.68 6.61
CA VAL A 189 -13.20 -2.58 6.75
C VAL A 189 -11.97 -1.75 7.12
N ALA A 190 -11.26 -2.15 8.18
CA ALA A 190 -10.05 -1.48 8.65
C ALA A 190 -8.96 -1.43 7.56
N GLU A 191 -7.97 -0.57 7.75
CA GLU A 191 -6.78 -0.57 6.90
C GLU A 191 -6.07 -1.94 7.02
N TRP A 192 -5.77 -2.57 5.86
CA TRP A 192 -5.27 -3.96 5.78
C TRP A 192 -6.13 -4.97 6.57
N GLY A 193 -7.42 -4.67 6.76
CA GLY A 193 -8.32 -5.37 7.67
C GLY A 193 -8.84 -6.71 7.16
N THR A 194 -8.39 -7.20 6.00
CA THR A 194 -8.70 -8.54 5.52
C THR A 194 -7.49 -9.45 5.67
N TYR A 195 -7.74 -10.71 6.02
CA TYR A 195 -6.73 -11.76 6.02
C TYR A 195 -7.30 -13.03 5.41
N VAL A 196 -6.64 -13.53 4.37
CA VAL A 196 -7.10 -14.68 3.58
C VAL A 196 -6.04 -15.76 3.60
N THR A 197 -6.38 -16.93 4.11
CA THR A 197 -5.49 -18.09 4.09
C THR A 197 -6.13 -19.28 3.40
N THR A 198 -5.32 -20.09 2.70
CA THR A 198 -5.75 -21.38 2.16
C THR A 198 -5.55 -22.43 3.24
N GLU A 199 -6.64 -22.91 3.84
CA GLU A 199 -6.60 -23.97 4.86
C GLU A 199 -6.14 -25.30 4.24
N LYS A 200 -6.77 -25.69 3.13
CA LYS A 200 -6.42 -26.90 2.37
C LYS A 200 -6.94 -26.84 0.93
N VAL A 201 -6.35 -27.67 0.09
CA VAL A 201 -6.83 -27.96 -1.25
C VAL A 201 -6.94 -29.48 -1.40
N ASP A 202 -8.11 -29.99 -1.74
CA ASP A 202 -8.36 -31.41 -1.95
C ASP A 202 -9.30 -31.64 -3.14
N ARG A 203 -9.85 -32.86 -3.28
CA ARG A 203 -10.78 -33.21 -4.37
C ARG A 203 -12.11 -32.46 -4.33
N GLN A 204 -12.46 -31.88 -3.19
CA GLN A 204 -13.69 -31.09 -3.00
C GLN A 204 -13.49 -29.61 -3.33
N GLY A 205 -12.24 -29.18 -3.57
CA GLY A 205 -11.89 -27.82 -3.89
C GLY A 205 -10.86 -27.22 -2.95
N ALA A 206 -10.79 -25.87 -2.91
CA ALA A 206 -10.01 -25.11 -1.95
C ALA A 206 -10.90 -24.59 -0.81
N PHE A 207 -10.40 -24.66 0.40
CA PHE A 207 -11.04 -24.14 1.60
C PHE A 207 -10.23 -22.94 2.11
N LEU A 208 -10.88 -21.79 2.17
CA LEU A 208 -10.28 -20.54 2.58
C LEU A 208 -10.82 -20.11 3.94
N ASN A 209 -9.93 -19.66 4.82
CA ASN A 209 -10.29 -18.93 6.02
C ASN A 209 -10.17 -17.44 5.72
N LEU A 210 -11.19 -16.68 6.05
CA LEU A 210 -11.25 -15.24 5.90
C LEU A 210 -11.41 -14.63 7.30
N VAL A 211 -10.60 -13.63 7.61
CA VAL A 211 -10.81 -12.77 8.78
C VAL A 211 -10.96 -11.34 8.26
N THR A 212 -12.05 -10.69 8.65
CA THR A 212 -12.30 -9.30 8.31
C THR A 212 -12.38 -8.48 9.59
N THR A 213 -11.49 -7.51 9.75
CA THR A 213 -11.55 -6.52 10.82
C THR A 213 -12.41 -5.35 10.37
N LEU A 214 -13.54 -5.13 11.05
CA LEU A 214 -14.35 -3.93 10.91
C LEU A 214 -13.91 -2.89 11.94
N GLU A 215 -13.85 -1.65 11.52
CA GLU A 215 -13.63 -0.47 12.36
C GLU A 215 -14.90 0.38 12.35
N ASN A 216 -15.33 0.81 13.53
CA ASN A 216 -16.42 1.77 13.68
C ASN A 216 -15.90 2.98 14.46
N THR A 217 -15.75 4.12 13.79
CA THR A 217 -15.34 5.40 14.39
C THR A 217 -16.53 6.26 14.82
N GLY A 218 -17.75 5.80 14.52
CA GLY A 218 -19.00 6.44 14.94
C GLY A 218 -19.29 6.21 16.44
N LYS A 219 -20.24 6.97 16.95
CA LYS A 219 -20.64 6.93 18.38
C LYS A 219 -21.76 5.93 18.69
N GLN A 220 -22.23 5.19 17.70
CA GLN A 220 -23.32 4.22 17.85
C GLN A 220 -22.89 2.85 17.33
N ASN A 221 -23.45 1.82 17.97
CA ASN A 221 -23.29 0.47 17.45
C ASN A 221 -24.16 0.32 16.20
N ASP A 222 -23.62 -0.39 15.20
CA ASP A 222 -24.32 -0.67 13.96
C ASP A 222 -24.34 -2.19 13.71
N ASP A 223 -25.53 -2.73 13.50
CA ASP A 223 -25.67 -4.11 13.01
C ASP A 223 -25.53 -4.12 11.49
N VAL A 224 -24.60 -4.93 11.00
CA VAL A 224 -24.23 -5.01 9.60
C VAL A 224 -24.11 -6.46 9.14
N ILE A 225 -24.09 -6.68 7.83
CA ILE A 225 -23.72 -7.95 7.23
C ILE A 225 -22.36 -7.76 6.54
N VAL A 226 -21.41 -8.63 6.84
CA VAL A 226 -20.16 -8.76 6.08
C VAL A 226 -20.39 -9.79 4.99
N ARG A 227 -20.39 -9.34 3.74
CA ARG A 227 -20.50 -10.17 2.55
C ARG A 227 -19.14 -10.26 1.87
N SER A 228 -18.63 -11.48 1.75
CA SER A 228 -17.35 -11.76 1.06
C SER A 228 -17.63 -12.55 -0.22
N VAL A 229 -17.31 -11.93 -1.36
CA VAL A 229 -17.54 -12.49 -2.70
C VAL A 229 -16.20 -12.69 -3.39
N LEU A 230 -15.85 -13.93 -3.70
CA LEU A 230 -14.65 -14.25 -4.47
C LEU A 230 -15.00 -14.25 -5.96
N LYS A 231 -14.25 -13.44 -6.72
CA LYS A 231 -14.41 -13.33 -8.18
C LYS A 231 -13.16 -13.84 -8.88
N ASP A 232 -13.36 -14.49 -10.02
CA ASP A 232 -12.28 -14.91 -10.92
C ASP A 232 -11.67 -13.71 -11.67
N ALA A 233 -10.67 -13.98 -12.52
CA ALA A 233 -9.98 -12.96 -13.30
C ALA A 233 -10.90 -12.24 -14.31
N GLU A 234 -11.98 -12.87 -14.71
CA GLU A 234 -13.02 -12.33 -15.60
C GLU A 234 -14.11 -11.55 -14.83
N GLY A 235 -13.99 -11.47 -13.50
CA GLY A 235 -14.93 -10.77 -12.62
C GLY A 235 -16.19 -11.57 -12.28
N LYS A 236 -16.27 -12.85 -12.66
CA LYS A 236 -17.38 -13.73 -12.33
C LYS A 236 -17.27 -14.22 -10.90
N GLU A 237 -18.37 -14.21 -10.18
CA GLU A 237 -18.48 -14.79 -8.85
C GLU A 237 -18.28 -16.31 -8.90
N VAL A 238 -17.35 -16.81 -8.06
CA VAL A 238 -17.04 -18.25 -7.94
C VAL A 238 -17.39 -18.82 -6.58
N ALA A 239 -17.48 -17.97 -5.56
CA ALA A 239 -17.94 -18.35 -4.22
C ALA A 239 -18.34 -17.10 -3.42
N GLN A 240 -19.24 -17.25 -2.45
CA GLN A 240 -19.62 -16.18 -1.53
C GLN A 240 -19.97 -16.71 -0.15
N VAL A 241 -19.86 -15.83 0.84
CA VAL A 241 -20.32 -16.08 2.22
C VAL A 241 -20.77 -14.75 2.85
N GLU A 242 -21.79 -14.84 3.70
CA GLU A 242 -22.29 -13.71 4.47
C GLU A 242 -22.30 -14.04 5.96
N SER A 243 -22.00 -13.05 6.78
CA SER A 243 -22.07 -13.17 8.25
C SER A 243 -22.62 -11.90 8.88
N PRO A 244 -23.57 -12.00 9.81
CA PRO A 244 -23.98 -10.85 10.60
C PRO A 244 -22.85 -10.44 11.55
N ALA A 245 -22.74 -9.14 11.79
CA ALA A 245 -21.77 -8.56 12.72
C ALA A 245 -22.36 -7.31 13.40
N SER A 246 -21.96 -7.06 14.64
CA SER A 246 -22.25 -5.80 15.32
C SER A 246 -20.96 -4.97 15.37
N ALA A 247 -20.93 -3.89 14.62
CA ALA A 247 -19.83 -2.93 14.61
C ALA A 247 -19.97 -2.01 15.84
N VAL A 248 -19.23 -2.34 16.90
CA VAL A 248 -19.29 -1.62 18.18
C VAL A 248 -18.67 -0.23 18.04
N ALA A 249 -19.36 0.78 18.56
CA ALA A 249 -18.93 2.18 18.54
C ALA A 249 -17.50 2.36 19.09
N GLU A 250 -16.70 3.13 18.37
CA GLU A 250 -15.33 3.49 18.72
C GLU A 250 -14.39 2.26 18.94
N LYS A 251 -14.71 1.12 18.26
CA LYS A 251 -13.94 -0.12 18.37
C LYS A 251 -13.76 -0.80 17.02
N SER A 252 -12.85 -1.77 17.04
CA SER A 252 -12.70 -2.75 15.98
C SER A 252 -13.26 -4.11 16.41
N VAL A 253 -13.79 -4.88 15.46
CA VAL A 253 -14.30 -6.24 15.67
C VAL A 253 -13.85 -7.14 14.52
N GLU A 254 -13.45 -8.36 14.82
CA GLU A 254 -13.06 -9.36 13.84
C GLU A 254 -14.19 -10.31 13.51
N ILE A 255 -14.39 -10.59 12.25
CA ILE A 255 -15.39 -11.51 11.71
C ILE A 255 -14.66 -12.62 10.95
N ALA A 256 -14.77 -13.85 11.47
CA ALA A 256 -14.23 -15.04 10.83
C ALA A 256 -15.29 -15.67 9.89
N GLN A 257 -14.86 -16.01 8.68
CA GLN A 257 -15.69 -16.66 7.67
C GLN A 257 -14.91 -17.81 7.03
N LYS A 258 -15.65 -18.79 6.49
CA LYS A 258 -15.07 -19.89 5.68
C LYS A 258 -15.68 -19.87 4.30
N LEU A 259 -14.84 -20.02 3.29
CA LEU A 259 -15.25 -20.01 1.90
C LEU A 259 -14.70 -21.24 1.18
N GLN A 260 -15.55 -21.93 0.38
CA GLN A 260 -15.15 -23.06 -0.43
C GLN A 260 -15.22 -22.71 -1.91
N VAL A 261 -14.14 -23.04 -2.65
CA VAL A 261 -14.04 -22.87 -4.09
C VAL A 261 -13.96 -24.23 -4.74
N ALA A 262 -15.02 -24.66 -5.45
CA ALA A 262 -15.17 -26.02 -5.94
C ALA A 262 -14.13 -26.46 -6.99
N SER A 263 -13.66 -25.55 -7.84
CA SER A 263 -12.69 -25.86 -8.91
C SER A 263 -11.65 -24.75 -8.98
N PRO A 264 -10.72 -24.66 -7.99
CA PRO A 264 -9.80 -23.55 -7.90
C PRO A 264 -8.71 -23.61 -8.97
N GLN A 265 -8.39 -22.45 -9.53
CA GLN A 265 -7.13 -22.26 -10.24
C GLN A 265 -6.08 -21.85 -9.20
N LEU A 266 -5.04 -22.68 -9.07
CA LEU A 266 -4.00 -22.44 -8.07
C LEU A 266 -2.94 -21.47 -8.58
N TRP A 267 -2.57 -20.53 -7.73
CA TRP A 267 -1.43 -19.66 -7.97
C TRP A 267 -0.12 -20.45 -7.92
N ASN A 268 0.73 -20.26 -8.90
CA ASN A 268 2.10 -20.79 -8.92
C ASN A 268 2.98 -19.90 -9.81
N VAL A 269 4.28 -20.19 -9.86
CA VAL A 269 5.28 -19.37 -10.56
C VAL A 269 5.13 -19.37 -12.09
N GLU A 270 4.54 -20.42 -12.68
CA GLU A 270 4.28 -20.53 -14.12
C GLU A 270 2.90 -19.98 -14.52
N ARG A 271 1.92 -20.07 -13.61
CA ARG A 271 0.53 -19.62 -13.80
C ARG A 271 0.07 -18.89 -12.56
N PRO A 272 0.45 -17.63 -12.39
CA PRO A 272 0.16 -16.84 -11.21
C PRO A 272 -1.30 -16.33 -11.23
N TYR A 273 -2.25 -17.23 -11.07
CA TYR A 273 -3.68 -16.92 -11.14
C TYR A 273 -4.15 -16.20 -9.87
N LEU A 274 -4.79 -15.05 -10.06
CA LEU A 274 -5.31 -14.23 -8.98
C LEU A 274 -6.83 -14.13 -9.07
N TYR A 275 -7.47 -14.26 -7.92
CA TYR A 275 -8.85 -13.90 -7.65
C TYR A 275 -8.93 -12.51 -7.02
N SER A 276 -10.12 -11.94 -7.00
CA SER A 276 -10.44 -10.73 -6.23
C SER A 276 -11.48 -11.09 -5.18
N LEU A 277 -11.12 -10.97 -3.89
CA LEU A 277 -12.06 -11.02 -2.80
C LEU A 277 -12.68 -9.63 -2.61
N VAL A 278 -13.96 -9.48 -2.89
CA VAL A 278 -14.73 -8.27 -2.65
C VAL A 278 -15.43 -8.43 -1.30
N THR A 279 -15.00 -7.66 -0.30
CA THR A 279 -15.63 -7.63 1.02
C THR A 279 -16.52 -6.38 1.10
N GLU A 280 -17.82 -6.59 1.24
CA GLU A 280 -18.83 -5.55 1.37
C GLU A 280 -19.36 -5.51 2.80
N VAL A 281 -19.47 -4.30 3.35
CA VAL A 281 -20.21 -4.03 4.58
C VAL A 281 -21.59 -3.53 4.19
N VAL A 282 -22.62 -4.27 4.55
CA VAL A 282 -24.01 -3.97 4.17
C VAL A 282 -24.82 -3.62 5.41
N LYS A 283 -25.46 -2.44 5.41
CA LYS A 283 -26.36 -1.95 6.44
C LYS A 283 -27.69 -1.63 5.79
N ASP A 284 -28.80 -2.13 6.35
CA ASP A 284 -30.18 -1.91 5.84
C ASP A 284 -30.33 -2.18 4.34
N GLY A 285 -29.62 -3.20 3.83
CA GLY A 285 -29.60 -3.60 2.42
C GLY A 285 -28.75 -2.72 1.50
N GLN A 286 -28.06 -1.72 2.03
CA GLN A 286 -27.16 -0.85 1.28
C GLN A 286 -25.69 -1.17 1.58
N CYS A 287 -24.85 -1.24 0.54
CA CYS A 287 -23.40 -1.35 0.70
C CYS A 287 -22.84 0.00 1.17
N ILE A 288 -22.34 0.03 2.41
CA ILE A 288 -21.76 1.22 3.05
C ILE A 288 -20.25 1.25 3.01
N ASP A 289 -19.60 0.12 2.73
CA ASP A 289 -18.16 0.02 2.46
C ASP A 289 -17.87 -1.16 1.55
N ARG A 290 -16.82 -1.04 0.73
CA ARG A 290 -16.34 -2.09 -0.18
C ARG A 290 -14.84 -2.12 -0.20
N TYR A 291 -14.26 -3.27 0.14
CA TYR A 291 -12.83 -3.49 0.16
C TYR A 291 -12.47 -4.64 -0.78
N VAL A 292 -11.42 -4.47 -1.57
CA VAL A 292 -10.98 -5.50 -2.55
C VAL A 292 -9.60 -5.98 -2.18
N THR A 293 -9.47 -7.30 -2.05
CA THR A 293 -8.20 -7.97 -1.73
C THR A 293 -7.85 -8.95 -2.85
N PRO A 294 -6.69 -8.82 -3.50
CA PRO A 294 -6.17 -9.85 -4.40
C PRO A 294 -5.91 -11.15 -3.63
N VAL A 295 -6.26 -12.30 -4.22
CA VAL A 295 -6.11 -13.61 -3.58
C VAL A 295 -5.51 -14.61 -4.56
N GLY A 296 -4.39 -15.20 -4.21
CA GLY A 296 -3.82 -16.36 -4.89
C GLY A 296 -4.01 -17.61 -4.04
N ILE A 297 -4.83 -18.54 -4.52
CA ILE A 297 -5.07 -19.81 -3.82
C ILE A 297 -3.88 -20.73 -4.01
N ARG A 298 -3.16 -21.04 -2.92
CA ARG A 298 -2.00 -21.91 -2.94
C ARG A 298 -1.79 -22.63 -1.63
N THR A 299 -1.03 -23.72 -1.68
CA THR A 299 -0.47 -24.38 -0.51
C THR A 299 1.04 -24.49 -0.69
N PHE A 300 1.79 -24.40 0.38
CA PHE A 300 3.22 -24.67 0.34
C PHE A 300 3.69 -25.35 1.63
N SER A 301 4.83 -26.03 1.53
CA SER A 301 5.50 -26.65 2.67
C SER A 301 6.99 -26.74 2.42
N PHE A 302 7.75 -26.96 3.48
CA PHE A 302 9.16 -27.29 3.43
C PHE A 302 9.35 -28.76 3.84
N ASP A 303 10.01 -29.51 3.01
CA ASP A 303 10.27 -30.94 3.23
C ASP A 303 11.79 -31.16 3.21
N ALA A 304 12.31 -31.89 4.20
CA ALA A 304 13.75 -32.10 4.35
C ALA A 304 14.38 -32.82 3.15
N ALA A 305 13.61 -33.66 2.43
CA ALA A 305 14.10 -34.42 1.28
C ALA A 305 13.77 -33.75 -0.06
N LYS A 306 12.67 -32.96 -0.14
CA LYS A 306 12.16 -32.37 -1.38
C LYS A 306 12.41 -30.89 -1.48
N GLY A 307 12.81 -30.22 -0.39
CA GLY A 307 12.96 -28.78 -0.32
C GLY A 307 11.62 -28.05 -0.26
N PHE A 308 11.52 -26.93 -0.94
CA PHE A 308 10.29 -26.15 -1.07
C PHE A 308 9.29 -26.86 -1.99
N VAL A 309 8.07 -27.02 -1.50
CA VAL A 309 6.98 -27.69 -2.22
C VAL A 309 5.81 -26.72 -2.37
N LEU A 310 5.45 -26.37 -3.60
CA LEU A 310 4.33 -25.50 -3.95
C LEU A 310 3.22 -26.32 -4.59
N ASN A 311 2.02 -26.28 -4.02
CA ASN A 311 0.85 -27.04 -4.48
C ASN A 311 1.15 -28.53 -4.68
N GLY A 312 1.89 -29.12 -3.72
CA GLY A 312 2.27 -30.52 -3.74
C GLY A 312 3.43 -30.87 -4.71
N LYS A 313 4.02 -29.90 -5.43
CA LYS A 313 5.11 -30.12 -6.36
C LYS A 313 6.41 -29.54 -5.81
N PRO A 314 7.52 -30.31 -5.75
CA PRO A 314 8.84 -29.76 -5.45
C PRO A 314 9.19 -28.64 -6.44
N THR A 315 9.55 -27.49 -5.93
CA THR A 315 9.83 -26.29 -6.73
C THR A 315 11.20 -25.75 -6.37
N LYS A 316 12.12 -25.73 -7.32
CA LYS A 316 13.44 -25.13 -7.12
C LYS A 316 13.32 -23.62 -7.14
N ILE A 317 13.85 -22.95 -6.12
CA ILE A 317 13.92 -21.51 -6.06
C ILE A 317 15.23 -21.03 -6.68
N ASN A 318 15.15 -20.34 -7.82
CA ASN A 318 16.26 -19.63 -8.44
C ASN A 318 16.06 -18.14 -8.12
N GLY A 319 16.68 -17.67 -7.03
CA GLY A 319 16.39 -16.36 -6.47
C GLY A 319 17.57 -15.39 -6.54
N VAL A 320 17.24 -14.11 -6.43
CA VAL A 320 18.18 -13.00 -6.30
C VAL A 320 17.80 -12.14 -5.11
N CYS A 321 18.78 -11.38 -4.57
CA CYS A 321 18.52 -10.29 -3.65
C CYS A 321 18.33 -9.00 -4.45
N MET A 322 17.30 -8.21 -4.11
CA MET A 322 17.01 -6.96 -4.79
C MET A 322 16.87 -5.82 -3.78
N HIS A 323 17.60 -4.74 -3.99
CA HIS A 323 17.31 -3.45 -3.38
C HIS A 323 16.19 -2.76 -4.15
N HIS A 324 15.61 -1.72 -3.56
CA HIS A 324 14.39 -1.07 -4.05
C HIS A 324 14.65 0.04 -5.07
N ASP A 325 15.89 0.40 -5.33
CA ASP A 325 16.24 1.47 -6.28
C ASP A 325 15.99 1.05 -7.74
N LEU A 326 15.77 2.05 -8.56
CA LEU A 326 15.45 1.93 -9.98
C LEU A 326 16.53 2.58 -10.87
N GLY A 327 17.79 2.54 -10.42
CA GLY A 327 18.92 3.11 -11.13
C GLY A 327 18.80 4.62 -11.31
N CYS A 328 18.75 5.11 -12.54
CA CYS A 328 18.65 6.55 -12.83
C CYS A 328 17.36 7.23 -12.36
N LEU A 329 16.36 6.47 -11.92
CA LEU A 329 15.14 7.00 -11.30
C LEU A 329 15.27 7.12 -9.76
N GLY A 330 16.39 6.71 -9.20
CA GLY A 330 16.60 6.65 -7.76
C GLY A 330 15.65 5.67 -7.09
N ALA A 331 15.15 6.05 -5.91
CA ALA A 331 14.17 5.27 -5.17
C ALA A 331 12.71 5.61 -5.54
N ALA A 332 12.48 6.67 -6.31
CA ALA A 332 11.13 7.09 -6.69
C ALA A 332 10.37 5.97 -7.43
N VAL A 333 9.30 5.47 -6.81
CA VAL A 333 8.53 4.32 -7.32
C VAL A 333 8.01 4.59 -8.73
N ASN A 334 8.33 3.66 -9.64
CA ASN A 334 7.83 3.64 -11.00
C ASN A 334 7.48 2.20 -11.38
N VAL A 335 6.18 1.92 -11.46
CA VAL A 335 5.66 0.56 -11.70
C VAL A 335 6.22 -0.05 -12.98
N ARG A 336 6.35 0.73 -14.07
CA ARG A 336 6.89 0.20 -15.34
C ARG A 336 8.38 -0.14 -15.25
N ALA A 337 9.16 0.63 -14.49
CA ALA A 337 10.57 0.31 -14.26
C ALA A 337 10.74 -0.96 -13.42
N MET A 338 9.94 -1.11 -12.37
CA MET A 338 9.88 -2.34 -11.55
C MET A 338 9.50 -3.55 -12.41
N GLU A 339 8.43 -3.43 -13.20
CA GLU A 339 8.00 -4.49 -14.10
C GLU A 339 9.12 -4.89 -15.08
N ARG A 340 9.86 -3.92 -15.62
CA ARG A 340 11.01 -4.19 -16.50
C ARG A 340 12.10 -4.99 -15.78
N GLN A 341 12.44 -4.63 -14.52
CA GLN A 341 13.41 -5.40 -13.73
C GLN A 341 12.94 -6.85 -13.56
N LEU A 342 11.67 -7.04 -13.19
CA LEU A 342 11.09 -8.38 -13.01
C LEU A 342 11.03 -9.18 -14.33
N GLN A 343 10.74 -8.53 -15.47
CA GLN A 343 10.77 -9.16 -16.78
C GLN A 343 12.18 -9.70 -17.10
N MET A 344 13.22 -8.89 -16.88
CA MET A 344 14.60 -9.31 -17.09
C MET A 344 14.99 -10.49 -16.18
N LEU A 345 14.56 -10.48 -14.92
CA LEU A 345 14.78 -11.58 -14.00
C LEU A 345 14.08 -12.87 -14.48
N LYS A 346 12.85 -12.78 -14.98
CA LYS A 346 12.15 -13.93 -15.58
C LYS A 346 12.90 -14.49 -16.79
N GLU A 347 13.38 -13.62 -17.69
CA GLU A 347 14.17 -14.01 -18.86
C GLU A 347 15.48 -14.73 -18.47
N MET A 348 16.07 -14.35 -17.34
CA MET A 348 17.24 -15.04 -16.76
C MET A 348 16.90 -16.38 -16.09
N GLY A 349 15.62 -16.74 -15.96
CA GLY A 349 15.16 -17.95 -15.28
C GLY A 349 14.99 -17.80 -13.77
N CYS A 350 14.93 -16.57 -13.24
CA CYS A 350 14.62 -16.32 -11.84
C CYS A 350 13.13 -16.52 -11.57
N ASN A 351 12.84 -17.11 -10.41
CA ASN A 351 11.48 -17.26 -9.89
C ASN A 351 11.36 -16.87 -8.41
N GLY A 352 12.45 -16.39 -7.79
CA GLY A 352 12.48 -15.99 -6.39
C GLY A 352 13.19 -14.66 -6.16
N ILE A 353 12.75 -13.90 -5.19
CA ILE A 353 13.32 -12.60 -4.80
C ILE A 353 13.36 -12.50 -3.29
N ARG A 354 14.50 -12.04 -2.76
CA ARG A 354 14.61 -11.52 -1.39
C ARG A 354 14.62 -10.00 -1.43
N CYS A 355 13.71 -9.38 -0.70
CA CYS A 355 13.63 -7.92 -0.56
C CYS A 355 14.72 -7.43 0.41
N SER A 356 15.86 -7.04 -0.12
CA SER A 356 17.06 -6.65 0.67
C SER A 356 17.02 -5.16 1.01
N HIS A 357 17.13 -4.75 2.21
CA HIS A 357 16.91 -5.40 3.50
C HIS A 357 15.86 -4.59 4.22
N ASN A 358 14.68 -4.48 3.61
CA ASN A 358 13.58 -3.62 4.04
C ASN A 358 12.26 -3.99 3.34
N PRO A 359 11.11 -3.61 3.90
CA PRO A 359 9.82 -3.77 3.25
C PRO A 359 9.77 -3.11 1.87
N PRO A 360 9.37 -3.85 0.82
CA PRO A 360 9.27 -3.30 -0.54
C PRO A 360 8.08 -2.34 -0.69
N ALA A 361 8.00 -1.67 -1.82
CA ALA A 361 6.79 -0.93 -2.20
C ALA A 361 5.62 -1.90 -2.42
N PRO A 362 4.36 -1.53 -2.08
CA PRO A 362 3.20 -2.38 -2.35
C PRO A 362 3.13 -2.84 -3.81
N GLU A 363 3.41 -1.95 -4.76
CA GLU A 363 3.38 -2.23 -6.20
C GLU A 363 4.40 -3.31 -6.62
N TRP A 364 5.50 -3.45 -5.87
CA TRP A 364 6.48 -4.49 -6.11
C TRP A 364 5.91 -5.87 -5.83
N LEU A 365 5.20 -6.03 -4.72
CA LEU A 365 4.55 -7.29 -4.36
C LEU A 365 3.37 -7.59 -5.28
N ASP A 366 2.57 -6.58 -5.67
CA ASP A 366 1.52 -6.72 -6.69
C ASP A 366 2.08 -7.26 -8.02
N LEU A 367 3.25 -6.78 -8.43
CA LEU A 367 3.95 -7.27 -9.62
C LEU A 367 4.45 -8.71 -9.41
N CYS A 368 5.03 -9.02 -8.26
CA CYS A 368 5.47 -10.37 -7.92
C CYS A 368 4.32 -11.37 -7.95
N ASP A 369 3.16 -10.99 -7.41
CA ASP A 369 1.94 -11.79 -7.45
C ASP A 369 1.48 -12.09 -8.87
N ARG A 370 1.44 -11.06 -9.74
CA ARG A 370 0.97 -11.18 -11.13
C ARG A 370 1.98 -11.87 -12.05
N MET A 371 3.26 -11.75 -11.74
CA MET A 371 4.33 -12.31 -12.58
C MET A 371 4.84 -13.66 -12.06
N GLY A 372 4.36 -14.13 -10.92
CA GLY A 372 4.70 -15.44 -10.36
C GLY A 372 6.11 -15.50 -9.80
N PHE A 373 6.47 -14.59 -8.91
CA PHE A 373 7.70 -14.68 -8.11
C PHE A 373 7.40 -15.19 -6.71
N ILE A 374 8.32 -15.96 -6.15
CA ILE A 374 8.33 -16.35 -4.74
C ILE A 374 9.16 -15.32 -3.98
N VAL A 375 8.57 -14.69 -2.97
CA VAL A 375 9.20 -13.57 -2.26
C VAL A 375 9.53 -13.98 -0.83
N MET A 376 10.79 -13.74 -0.44
CA MET A 376 11.18 -13.59 0.96
C MET A 376 11.10 -12.11 1.30
N ASP A 377 10.10 -11.74 2.07
CA ASP A 377 9.85 -10.38 2.49
C ASP A 377 10.62 -10.06 3.76
N GLU A 378 11.35 -8.93 3.80
CA GLU A 378 12.29 -8.66 4.87
C GLU A 378 12.01 -7.33 5.56
N ALA A 379 11.97 -7.36 6.91
CA ALA A 379 11.58 -6.22 7.72
C ALA A 379 12.72 -5.23 7.95
N PHE A 380 13.90 -5.70 8.40
CA PHE A 380 14.97 -4.82 8.88
C PHE A 380 16.36 -5.26 8.44
N ASP A 381 17.29 -4.30 8.24
CA ASP A 381 18.71 -4.62 8.07
C ASP A 381 19.41 -4.83 9.42
N MET A 382 19.06 -4.09 10.44
CA MET A 382 19.63 -4.16 11.79
C MET A 382 18.54 -4.10 12.84
N TRP A 383 18.89 -4.51 14.06
CA TRP A 383 18.07 -4.33 15.24
C TRP A 383 18.65 -3.24 16.16
N ARG A 384 19.04 -3.59 17.40
CA ARG A 384 19.58 -2.66 18.40
C ARG A 384 21.04 -2.30 18.15
N LYS A 385 21.82 -3.25 17.60
CA LYS A 385 23.24 -3.03 17.29
C LYS A 385 23.38 -2.40 15.91
N LYS A 386 23.92 -1.18 15.90
CA LYS A 386 24.10 -0.40 14.67
C LYS A 386 25.09 -1.03 13.71
N LYS A 387 24.86 -0.83 12.42
CA LYS A 387 25.78 -1.14 11.32
C LYS A 387 26.36 0.12 10.69
N THR A 388 25.62 1.24 10.78
CA THR A 388 26.08 2.57 10.36
C THR A 388 25.82 3.60 11.47
N ALA A 389 26.31 4.84 11.29
CA ALA A 389 26.26 5.83 12.36
C ALA A 389 24.83 6.23 12.76
N TYR A 390 23.93 6.35 11.77
CA TYR A 390 22.59 6.93 11.92
C TYR A 390 21.49 6.01 11.43
N ASP A 391 21.70 4.68 11.48
CA ASP A 391 20.73 3.71 10.98
C ASP A 391 19.54 3.50 11.93
N TYR A 392 18.63 2.62 11.52
CA TYR A 392 17.37 2.35 12.22
C TYR A 392 17.56 1.84 13.66
N SER A 393 18.76 1.36 14.04
CA SER A 393 19.02 0.94 15.43
C SER A 393 18.75 2.04 16.45
N LEU A 394 18.83 3.32 16.06
CA LEU A 394 18.50 4.47 16.91
C LEU A 394 17.00 4.49 17.29
N TYR A 395 16.15 3.92 16.47
CA TYR A 395 14.70 3.95 16.64
C TYR A 395 14.13 2.58 17.00
N PHE A 396 14.91 1.51 16.86
CA PHE A 396 14.46 0.13 16.96
C PHE A 396 13.67 -0.16 18.25
N ASN A 397 14.19 0.21 19.41
CA ASN A 397 13.55 -0.08 20.68
C ASN A 397 12.15 0.52 20.84
N GLU A 398 11.88 1.66 20.19
CA GLU A 398 10.61 2.38 20.28
C GLU A 398 9.62 1.96 19.17
N TRP A 399 10.13 1.58 17.99
CA TRP A 399 9.32 1.51 16.78
C TRP A 399 9.17 0.12 16.18
N HIS A 400 10.03 -0.84 16.52
CA HIS A 400 10.10 -2.12 15.81
C HIS A 400 8.79 -2.93 15.88
N GLU A 401 8.09 -2.96 17.02
CA GLU A 401 6.82 -3.68 17.17
C GLU A 401 5.76 -3.11 16.21
N ARG A 402 5.61 -1.79 16.20
CA ARG A 402 4.67 -1.12 15.31
C ARG A 402 5.05 -1.32 13.84
N ASP A 403 6.33 -1.14 13.51
CA ASP A 403 6.80 -1.26 12.12
C ASP A 403 6.67 -2.71 11.62
N LEU A 404 6.96 -3.71 12.47
CA LEU A 404 6.76 -5.12 12.14
C LEU A 404 5.27 -5.47 11.98
N HIS A 405 4.42 -4.99 12.88
CA HIS A 405 2.99 -5.18 12.80
C HIS A 405 2.41 -4.61 11.49
N ASP A 406 2.71 -3.34 11.18
CA ASP A 406 2.24 -2.69 9.95
C ASP A 406 2.75 -3.41 8.68
N PHE A 407 4.00 -3.88 8.71
CA PHE A 407 4.62 -4.66 7.66
C PHE A 407 3.86 -5.96 7.38
N ILE A 408 3.61 -6.77 8.41
CA ILE A 408 2.90 -8.04 8.25
C ILE A 408 1.45 -7.82 7.81
N LEU A 409 0.73 -6.89 8.44
CA LEU A 409 -0.67 -6.62 8.07
C LEU A 409 -0.80 -6.17 6.61
N ARG A 410 0.13 -5.32 6.15
CA ARG A 410 0.13 -4.83 4.77
C ARG A 410 0.33 -5.95 3.76
N ASP A 411 1.29 -6.85 4.03
CA ASP A 411 1.80 -7.76 3.01
C ASP A 411 1.29 -9.21 3.13
N ARG A 412 0.59 -9.56 4.23
CA ARG A 412 0.16 -10.94 4.52
C ARG A 412 -0.78 -11.60 3.50
N ASN A 413 -1.42 -10.83 2.63
CA ASN A 413 -2.33 -11.38 1.62
C ASN A 413 -1.65 -11.65 0.26
N HIS A 414 -0.39 -11.25 0.08
CA HIS A 414 0.33 -11.49 -1.16
C HIS A 414 0.68 -12.97 -1.34
N PRO A 415 0.14 -13.66 -2.37
CA PRO A 415 0.47 -15.07 -2.59
C PRO A 415 1.93 -15.30 -2.98
N SER A 416 2.64 -14.29 -3.44
CA SER A 416 4.08 -14.35 -3.69
C SER A 416 4.89 -14.48 -2.41
N VAL A 417 4.46 -13.88 -1.30
CA VAL A 417 5.17 -13.95 -0.02
C VAL A 417 5.01 -15.34 0.62
N PHE A 418 6.12 -16.03 0.82
CA PHE A 418 6.15 -17.36 1.41
C PHE A 418 7.03 -17.44 2.68
N MET A 419 7.86 -16.44 2.90
CA MET A 419 8.76 -16.37 4.05
C MET A 419 8.92 -14.93 4.49
N TRP A 420 8.90 -14.75 5.80
CA TRP A 420 9.20 -13.48 6.46
C TRP A 420 10.60 -13.52 7.03
N SER A 421 11.40 -12.49 6.72
CA SER A 421 12.72 -12.29 7.31
C SER A 421 12.67 -11.10 8.26
N ILE A 422 12.96 -11.35 9.52
CA ILE A 422 12.88 -10.33 10.58
C ILE A 422 14.16 -9.48 10.70
N GLY A 423 15.22 -9.84 9.98
CA GLY A 423 16.47 -9.07 9.99
C GLY A 423 17.55 -9.65 9.11
N ASN A 424 18.41 -8.77 8.62
CA ASN A 424 19.57 -9.12 7.83
C ASN A 424 20.84 -9.07 8.66
N GLU A 425 21.58 -10.19 8.78
CA GLU A 425 22.90 -10.24 9.43
C GLU A 425 22.92 -9.47 10.78
N VAL A 426 21.85 -9.61 11.56
CA VAL A 426 21.74 -8.88 12.83
C VAL A 426 22.83 -9.29 13.79
N LEU A 427 23.53 -8.33 14.38
CA LEU A 427 24.67 -8.59 15.25
C LEU A 427 24.27 -9.23 16.59
N GLU A 428 23.00 -9.19 16.93
CA GLU A 428 22.41 -9.85 18.10
C GLU A 428 22.45 -11.37 18.01
N GLN A 429 22.52 -11.95 16.81
CA GLN A 429 22.62 -13.41 16.62
C GLN A 429 23.83 -14.06 17.35
N TRP A 430 24.78 -13.25 17.77
CA TRP A 430 25.94 -13.68 18.54
C TRP A 430 25.76 -13.47 20.06
N SER A 431 24.57 -13.10 20.51
CA SER A 431 24.23 -12.90 21.92
C SER A 431 23.09 -13.81 22.34
N ASP A 432 23.07 -14.26 23.60
CA ASP A 432 22.09 -15.22 24.15
C ASP A 432 20.62 -14.74 24.14
N CYS A 433 20.34 -13.55 23.60
CA CYS A 433 19.03 -12.90 23.63
C CYS A 433 18.12 -13.21 22.42
N LEU A 434 18.56 -14.03 21.47
CA LEU A 434 17.83 -14.30 20.22
C LEU A 434 16.55 -15.12 20.40
N LEU A 435 16.45 -15.90 21.47
CA LEU A 435 15.31 -16.79 21.69
C LEU A 435 13.99 -16.08 22.00
N TYR A 436 14.04 -14.81 22.40
CA TYR A 436 12.84 -14.06 22.82
C TYR A 436 12.19 -13.20 21.72
N THR A 437 12.84 -13.02 20.56
CA THR A 437 12.32 -12.16 19.49
C THR A 437 11.69 -12.92 18.32
N SER A 438 11.89 -14.23 18.26
CA SER A 438 11.24 -15.09 17.25
C SER A 438 9.80 -15.45 17.62
N ASP A 439 9.43 -15.41 18.89
CA ASP A 439 8.07 -15.73 19.36
C ASP A 439 7.03 -14.68 18.96
N ALA A 440 7.42 -13.42 18.79
CA ALA A 440 6.49 -12.36 18.40
C ALA A 440 5.94 -12.50 16.97
N ALA A 441 6.60 -13.28 16.11
CA ALA A 441 6.14 -13.54 14.75
C ALA A 441 5.14 -14.72 14.67
N ASP A 442 5.10 -15.58 15.67
CA ASP A 442 4.19 -16.74 15.75
C ASP A 442 2.82 -16.37 16.34
N ASP A 443 2.74 -15.23 17.04
CA ASP A 443 1.50 -14.70 17.65
C ASP A 443 0.74 -13.71 16.74
N LEU A 444 1.24 -13.41 15.54
CA LEU A 444 0.63 -12.57 14.51
C LEU A 444 0.25 -13.43 13.29
#